data_c7d8db9c710ebf0ee8498ef5f5ff980a
#
_entry.id   c7d8db9c710ebf0ee8498ef5f5ff980a
#
_cell.length_a   1.000
_cell.length_b   1.000
_cell.length_c   1.000
_cell.angle_alpha   90.00
_cell.angle_beta   90.00
_cell.angle_gamma   90.00
#
_symmetry.space_group_name_H-M   'P 1'
#
loop_
_entity.id
_entity.type
_entity.pdbx_description
1 polymer ?
#
loop_
_entity_poly.entity_id
_entity_poly.type
_entity_poly.pdbx_seq_one_letter_code
_entity_poly.pdbx_strand_id
1 'polypeptide(L)'
;MKVQVRSADNATIIDCIGDVDLYSSPSLRETLLREMHAGTRGVLVNLSEVGYIDSSGIATLVEGLQLSRQTKTRFGLFGLRGNARSVLELARLQKVFAIFEDEQEALQKIPATQPFGGL
;
A
#
# COMPACT_ATOMS: atom_id res chain seq x y z
N MET A 1 -9.92 -12.55 0.36
CA MET A 1 -9.27 -11.40 1.03
C MET A 1 -10.32 -10.48 1.61
N LYS A 2 -10.02 -9.88 2.72
CA LYS A 2 -10.87 -8.86 3.33
C LYS A 2 -10.12 -7.54 3.32
N VAL A 3 -10.82 -6.46 2.96
CA VAL A 3 -10.24 -5.11 2.94
C VAL A 3 -11.03 -4.25 3.92
N GLN A 4 -10.33 -3.58 4.83
CA GLN A 4 -10.92 -2.65 5.77
C GLN A 4 -10.21 -1.31 5.68
N VAL A 5 -10.99 -0.23 5.78
CA VAL A 5 -10.43 1.12 5.72
C VAL A 5 -10.54 1.77 7.09
N ARG A 6 -9.44 2.32 7.58
CA ARG A 6 -9.38 3.02 8.87
C ARG A 6 -8.77 4.40 8.66
N SER A 7 -9.24 5.38 9.41
CA SER A 7 -8.65 6.71 9.42
C SER A 7 -7.65 6.83 10.55
N ALA A 8 -6.54 7.49 10.27
CA ALA A 8 -5.55 7.86 11.27
C ALA A 8 -5.19 9.33 11.07
N ASP A 9 -4.40 9.91 11.98
CA ASP A 9 -4.15 11.35 11.97
C ASP A 9 -3.55 11.87 10.67
N ASN A 10 -2.64 11.10 10.08
CA ASN A 10 -1.87 11.55 8.92
C ASN A 10 -2.20 10.76 7.67
N ALA A 11 -3.04 9.74 7.76
CA ALA A 11 -3.23 8.84 6.63
C ALA A 11 -4.50 8.02 6.78
N THR A 12 -4.99 7.52 5.66
CA THR A 12 -5.98 6.46 5.61
C THR A 12 -5.25 5.14 5.52
N ILE A 13 -5.63 4.18 6.35
CA ILE A 13 -5.02 2.86 6.37
C ILE A 13 -5.96 1.86 5.71
N ILE A 14 -5.42 1.10 4.77
CA ILE A 14 -6.13 0.02 4.10
C ILE A 14 -5.56 -1.29 4.62
N ASP A 15 -6.32 -1.98 5.46
CA ASP A 15 -5.93 -3.28 5.99
C ASP A 15 -6.32 -4.36 5.00
N CYS A 16 -5.33 -5.13 4.55
CA CYS A 16 -5.54 -6.29 3.69
C CYS A 16 -5.37 -7.54 4.54
N ILE A 17 -6.35 -8.42 4.52
CA ILE A 17 -6.34 -9.65 5.30
C ILE A 17 -6.56 -10.82 4.35
N GLY A 18 -5.57 -11.69 4.24
CA GLY A 18 -5.60 -12.82 3.32
C GLY A 18 -4.70 -12.60 2.10
N ASP A 19 -4.80 -13.49 1.14
CA ASP A 19 -3.94 -13.46 -0.05
C ASP A 19 -4.36 -12.34 -1.00
N VAL A 20 -3.38 -11.69 -1.61
CA VAL A 20 -3.61 -10.68 -2.64
C VAL A 20 -3.24 -11.30 -3.98
N ASP A 21 -4.23 -11.78 -4.68
CA ASP A 21 -4.06 -12.55 -5.92
C ASP A 21 -4.99 -12.03 -7.02
N LEU A 22 -5.06 -12.77 -8.13
CA LEU A 22 -5.87 -12.40 -9.27
C LEU A 22 -7.35 -12.18 -8.89
N TYR A 23 -7.87 -12.95 -7.94
CA TYR A 23 -9.28 -12.89 -7.56
C TYR A 23 -9.56 -11.73 -6.59
N SER A 24 -8.61 -11.40 -5.73
CA SER A 24 -8.79 -10.39 -4.68
C SER A 24 -8.25 -9.02 -5.06
N SER A 25 -7.29 -8.95 -5.98
CA SER A 25 -6.66 -7.68 -6.34
C SER A 25 -7.64 -6.62 -6.87
N PRO A 26 -8.74 -6.96 -7.58
CA PRO A 26 -9.71 -5.94 -7.98
C PRO A 26 -10.35 -5.19 -6.79
N SER A 27 -10.58 -5.89 -5.68
CA SER A 27 -11.13 -5.27 -4.48
C SER A 27 -10.17 -4.26 -3.87
N LEU A 28 -8.88 -4.61 -3.82
CA LEU A 28 -7.85 -3.69 -3.34
C LEU A 28 -7.72 -2.49 -4.28
N ARG A 29 -7.73 -2.73 -5.59
CA ARG A 29 -7.65 -1.68 -6.59
C ARG A 29 -8.79 -0.69 -6.46
N GLU A 30 -10.00 -1.17 -6.31
CA GLU A 30 -11.18 -0.32 -6.15
C GLU A 30 -11.08 0.54 -4.90
N THR A 31 -10.61 -0.04 -3.80
CA THR A 31 -10.42 0.67 -2.54
C THR A 31 -9.35 1.76 -2.68
N LEU A 32 -8.23 1.45 -3.33
CA LEU A 32 -7.16 2.43 -3.58
C LEU A 32 -7.69 3.61 -4.41
N LEU A 33 -8.42 3.32 -5.48
CA LEU A 33 -9.00 4.36 -6.33
C LEU A 33 -9.91 5.29 -5.52
N ARG A 34 -10.80 4.70 -4.74
CA ARG A 34 -11.76 5.47 -3.96
C ARG A 34 -11.07 6.37 -2.94
N GLU A 35 -10.13 5.81 -2.17
CA GLU A 35 -9.49 6.57 -1.11
C GLU A 35 -8.57 7.67 -1.64
N MET A 36 -7.89 7.43 -2.73
CA MET A 36 -7.02 8.46 -3.32
C MET A 36 -7.80 9.58 -3.97
N HIS A 37 -8.95 9.28 -4.57
CA HIS A 37 -9.82 10.30 -5.14
C HIS A 37 -10.62 11.05 -4.08
N ALA A 38 -10.67 10.55 -2.85
CA ALA A 38 -11.34 11.22 -1.75
C ALA A 38 -10.55 12.41 -1.17
N GLY A 39 -9.34 12.65 -1.66
CA GLY A 39 -8.55 13.80 -1.23
C GLY A 39 -7.80 13.59 0.08
N THR A 40 -7.59 12.35 0.48
CA THR A 40 -6.80 12.03 1.66
C THR A 40 -5.33 12.45 1.46
N ARG A 41 -4.65 12.81 2.55
CA ARG A 41 -3.25 13.24 2.48
C ARG A 41 -2.30 12.09 2.23
N GLY A 42 -2.61 10.92 2.76
CA GLY A 42 -1.77 9.75 2.62
C GLY A 42 -2.59 8.48 2.69
N VAL A 43 -2.13 7.46 2.00
CA VAL A 43 -2.70 6.12 2.01
C VAL A 43 -1.61 5.14 2.38
N LEU A 44 -1.85 4.35 3.40
CA LEU A 44 -0.97 3.28 3.84
C LEU A 44 -1.66 1.94 3.64
N VAL A 45 -1.00 1.01 2.97
CA VAL A 45 -1.51 -0.34 2.80
C VAL A 45 -0.85 -1.25 3.84
N ASN A 46 -1.67 -1.82 4.71
CA ASN A 46 -1.22 -2.74 5.74
C ASN A 46 -1.22 -4.15 5.18
N LEU A 47 -0.03 -4.72 5.05
CA LEU A 47 0.17 -6.06 4.50
C LEU A 47 0.59 -7.06 5.58
N SER A 48 0.46 -6.71 6.87
CA SER A 48 0.92 -7.57 7.97
C SER A 48 0.15 -8.89 8.06
N GLU A 49 -1.05 -8.96 7.51
CA GLU A 49 -1.85 -10.18 7.49
C GLU A 49 -2.03 -10.74 6.08
N VAL A 50 -1.09 -10.40 5.19
CA VAL A 50 -1.03 -10.94 3.83
C VAL A 50 0.06 -12.00 3.80
N GLY A 51 -0.34 -13.27 3.63
CA GLY A 51 0.60 -14.39 3.58
C GLY A 51 1.15 -14.65 2.18
N TYR A 52 0.49 -14.14 1.15
CA TYR A 52 0.84 -14.40 -0.22
C TYR A 52 0.40 -13.25 -1.11
N ILE A 53 1.27 -12.86 -2.04
CA ILE A 53 0.95 -11.88 -3.06
C ILE A 53 1.51 -12.38 -4.39
N ASP A 54 0.70 -12.32 -5.45
CA ASP A 54 1.15 -12.70 -6.79
C ASP A 54 1.37 -11.45 -7.66
N SER A 55 1.64 -11.69 -8.96
CA SER A 55 1.91 -10.60 -9.89
C SER A 55 0.72 -9.64 -10.03
N SER A 56 -0.51 -10.13 -9.88
CA SER A 56 -1.71 -9.27 -9.93
C SER A 56 -1.75 -8.32 -8.74
N GLY A 57 -1.37 -8.81 -7.55
CA GLY A 57 -1.28 -7.98 -6.36
C GLY A 57 -0.20 -6.94 -6.48
N ILE A 58 0.98 -7.35 -6.97
CA ILE A 58 2.09 -6.42 -7.20
C ILE A 58 1.66 -5.33 -8.19
N ALA A 59 1.03 -5.71 -9.29
CA ALA A 59 0.56 -4.76 -10.31
C ALA A 59 -0.42 -3.76 -9.69
N THR A 60 -1.29 -4.22 -8.80
CA THR A 60 -2.25 -3.34 -8.12
C THR A 60 -1.55 -2.33 -7.21
N LEU A 61 -0.52 -2.76 -6.50
CA LEU A 61 0.26 -1.84 -5.65
C LEU A 61 1.01 -0.82 -6.52
N VAL A 62 1.58 -1.24 -7.64
CA VAL A 62 2.24 -0.33 -8.57
C VAL A 62 1.24 0.68 -9.14
N GLU A 63 0.06 0.21 -9.49
CA GLU A 63 -1.02 1.08 -9.97
C GLU A 63 -1.41 2.11 -8.90
N GLY A 64 -1.48 1.68 -7.64
CA GLY A 64 -1.73 2.58 -6.51
C GLY A 64 -0.65 3.65 -6.39
N LEU A 65 0.61 3.28 -6.55
CA LEU A 65 1.71 4.22 -6.53
C LEU A 65 1.59 5.25 -7.64
N GLN A 66 1.29 4.81 -8.86
CA GLN A 66 1.10 5.71 -10.00
C GLN A 66 -0.06 6.67 -9.76
N LEU A 67 -1.16 6.16 -9.23
CA LEU A 67 -2.33 6.96 -8.91
C LEU A 67 -2.02 8.00 -7.84
N SER A 68 -1.20 7.63 -6.84
CA SER A 68 -0.82 8.55 -5.77
C SER A 68 -0.09 9.78 -6.32
N ARG A 69 0.69 9.59 -7.37
CA ARG A 69 1.36 10.71 -8.03
C ARG A 69 0.36 11.63 -8.71
N GLN A 70 -0.66 11.07 -9.35
CA GLN A 70 -1.69 11.85 -10.04
C GLN A 70 -2.56 12.63 -9.07
N THR A 71 -2.89 12.03 -7.94
CA THR A 71 -3.77 12.65 -6.93
C THR A 71 -3.01 13.45 -5.89
N LYS A 72 -1.67 13.47 -5.95
CA LYS A 72 -0.81 14.15 -4.99
C LYS A 72 -1.01 13.62 -3.58
N THR A 73 -1.15 12.30 -3.47
CA THR A 73 -1.33 11.59 -2.21
C THR A 73 -0.01 10.91 -1.83
N ARG A 74 0.39 10.99 -0.58
CA ARG A 74 1.52 10.19 -0.10
C ARG A 74 1.08 8.74 0.01
N PHE A 75 1.96 7.82 -0.37
CA PHE A 75 1.60 6.40 -0.45
C PHE A 75 2.72 5.55 0.12
N GLY A 76 2.36 4.60 0.97
CA GLY A 76 3.31 3.69 1.56
C GLY A 76 2.71 2.34 1.89
N LEU A 77 3.60 1.39 2.17
CA LEU A 77 3.26 0.03 2.57
C LEU A 77 3.89 -0.25 3.92
N PHE A 78 3.25 -1.09 4.73
CA PHE A 78 3.90 -1.55 5.95
C PHE A 78 3.52 -2.98 6.28
N GLY A 79 4.36 -3.59 7.14
CA GLY A 79 4.10 -4.93 7.64
C GLY A 79 4.44 -6.05 6.68
N LEU A 80 5.22 -5.77 5.63
CA LEU A 80 5.63 -6.80 4.68
C LEU A 80 6.42 -7.90 5.39
N ARG A 81 6.05 -9.15 5.11
CA ARG A 81 6.74 -10.31 5.66
C ARG A 81 6.55 -11.51 4.75
N GLY A 82 7.39 -12.56 4.95
CA GLY A 82 7.27 -13.82 4.25
C GLY A 82 7.27 -13.68 2.75
N ASN A 83 6.32 -14.32 2.09
CA ASN A 83 6.21 -14.33 0.64
C ASN A 83 6.04 -12.91 0.05
N ALA A 84 5.18 -12.10 0.66
CA ALA A 84 4.94 -10.74 0.15
C ALA A 84 6.23 -9.92 0.12
N ARG A 85 7.05 -10.04 1.18
CA ARG A 85 8.34 -9.35 1.23
C ARG A 85 9.28 -9.88 0.15
N SER A 86 9.38 -11.21 0.03
CA SER A 86 10.25 -11.83 -0.94
C SER A 86 9.89 -11.46 -2.38
N VAL A 87 8.61 -11.44 -2.70
CA VAL A 87 8.15 -11.11 -4.05
C VAL A 87 8.49 -9.66 -4.40
N LEU A 88 8.31 -8.74 -3.47
CA LEU A 88 8.68 -7.34 -3.69
C LEU A 88 10.19 -7.17 -3.86
N GLU A 89 10.98 -7.88 -3.06
CA GLU A 89 12.43 -7.83 -3.16
C GLU A 89 12.93 -8.41 -4.49
N LEU A 90 12.37 -9.56 -4.90
CA LEU A 90 12.73 -10.18 -6.18
C LEU A 90 12.36 -9.30 -7.37
N ALA A 91 11.26 -8.58 -7.28
CA ALA A 91 10.85 -7.63 -8.31
C ALA A 91 11.61 -6.31 -8.23
N ARG A 92 12.49 -6.16 -7.24
CA ARG A 92 13.27 -4.95 -6.98
C ARG A 92 12.42 -3.71 -6.76
N LEU A 93 11.26 -3.90 -6.15
CA LEU A 93 10.32 -2.81 -5.90
C LEU A 93 10.46 -2.21 -4.50
N GLN A 94 11.30 -2.78 -3.63
CA GLN A 94 11.49 -2.25 -2.28
C GLN A 94 12.09 -0.84 -2.27
N LYS A 95 12.70 -0.41 -3.37
CA LYS A 95 13.23 0.95 -3.49
C LYS A 95 12.25 1.91 -4.15
N VAL A 96 11.20 1.38 -4.75
CA VAL A 96 10.19 2.17 -5.47
C VAL A 96 9.10 2.64 -4.52
N PHE A 97 8.73 1.78 -3.55
CA PHE A 97 7.73 2.11 -2.55
C PHE A 97 8.35 2.66 -1.27
N ALA A 98 7.63 3.52 -0.58
CA ALA A 98 7.92 3.85 0.81
C ALA A 98 7.44 2.65 1.65
N ILE A 99 8.36 1.95 2.30
CA ILE A 99 8.06 0.73 3.04
C ILE A 99 8.49 0.92 4.49
N PHE A 100 7.58 0.57 5.40
CA PHE A 100 7.80 0.70 6.84
C PHE A 100 7.61 -0.65 7.51
N GLU A 101 8.22 -0.83 8.66
CA GLU A 101 8.15 -2.09 9.39
C GLU A 101 6.76 -2.34 9.98
N ASP A 102 6.15 -1.29 10.54
CA ASP A 102 4.85 -1.41 11.20
C ASP A 102 4.05 -0.12 11.07
N GLU A 103 2.84 -0.15 11.58
CA GLU A 103 1.93 0.99 11.52
C GLU A 103 2.49 2.22 12.22
N GLN A 104 3.10 2.05 13.39
CA GLN A 104 3.63 3.16 14.16
C GLN A 104 4.69 3.90 13.37
N GLU A 105 5.65 3.17 12.81
CA GLU A 105 6.70 3.77 11.97
C GLU A 105 6.09 4.45 10.76
N ALA A 106 5.14 3.80 10.11
CA ALA A 106 4.49 4.35 8.92
C ALA A 106 3.79 5.68 9.22
N LEU A 107 3.04 5.75 10.31
CA LEU A 107 2.35 6.97 10.68
C LEU A 107 3.30 8.09 11.07
N GLN A 108 4.44 7.76 11.68
CA GLN A 108 5.44 8.75 12.02
C GLN A 108 6.17 9.30 10.79
N LYS A 109 6.46 8.45 9.83
CA LYS A 109 7.35 8.79 8.71
C LYS A 109 6.64 9.19 7.44
N ILE A 110 5.36 8.80 7.25
CA ILE A 110 4.66 9.10 6.01
C ILE A 110 4.58 10.61 5.73
N PRO A 111 4.40 11.50 6.73
CA PRO A 111 4.37 12.94 6.45
C PRO A 111 5.71 13.48 5.96
N ALA A 112 6.81 12.79 6.26
CA ALA A 112 8.15 13.21 5.87
C ALA A 112 8.64 12.52 4.59
N THR A 113 7.89 11.56 4.04
CA THR A 113 8.24 10.95 2.76
C THR A 113 8.04 11.95 1.65
N GLN A 114 8.78 11.75 0.56
CA GLN A 114 8.55 12.56 -0.61
C GLN A 114 7.11 12.38 -1.07
N PRO A 115 6.40 13.48 -1.38
CA PRO A 115 5.08 13.37 -1.96
C PRO A 115 5.14 12.52 -3.22
N PHE A 116 4.06 11.78 -3.47
CA PHE A 116 3.89 11.07 -4.74
C PHE A 116 4.82 9.87 -4.91
N GLY A 117 5.02 9.10 -3.86
CA GLY A 117 5.62 7.78 -3.98
C GLY A 117 7.13 7.72 -3.94
N GLY A 118 7.76 8.54 -3.15
CA GLY A 118 9.15 8.31 -2.78
C GLY A 118 10.22 8.56 -3.83
N LEU A 119 9.88 9.22 -4.91
CA LEU A 119 10.88 9.60 -5.92
C LEU A 119 11.11 11.07 -5.99
#